data_3322c0f17e86c472c2c38412e425fd31
#
_entry.id   3322c0f17e86c472c2c38412e425fd31
#
_cell.length_a   1.000
_cell.length_b   1.000
_cell.length_c   1.000
_cell.angle_alpha   90.00
_cell.angle_beta   90.00
_cell.angle_gamma   90.00
#
_symmetry.space_group_name_H-M   'P 1'
#
loop_
_entity.id
_entity.type
_entity.pdbx_description
1 polymer ?
#
loop_
_entity_poly.entity_id
_entity_poly.type
_entity_poly.pdbx_seq_one_letter_code
_entity_poly.pdbx_strand_id
1 'polypeptide(L)'
;MTQKLVTIKNRAGIHARPAALLVQTAGRFAAKVFLEKDGERVNGKSIMGIITLAATYNTAIRIIAEGIDEKEAVDALARLFENKFEED
;
A
#
# COMPACT_ATOMS: atom_id res chain seq x y z
N MET A 1 15.17 -5.73 4.21
CA MET A 1 13.71 -5.71 3.95
C MET A 1 12.98 -5.08 5.12
N THR A 2 12.08 -4.16 4.83
CA THR A 2 11.25 -3.50 5.84
C THR A 2 9.80 -3.85 5.60
N GLN A 3 9.05 -4.17 6.65
CA GLN A 3 7.65 -4.55 6.56
C GLN A 3 6.84 -3.83 7.63
N LYS A 4 5.57 -3.57 7.32
CA LYS A 4 4.65 -3.01 8.31
C LYS A 4 3.23 -3.48 8.00
N LEU A 5 2.52 -3.89 9.04
CA LEU A 5 1.12 -4.27 8.91
C LEU A 5 0.24 -3.05 9.18
N VAL A 6 -0.68 -2.78 8.25
CA VAL A 6 -1.62 -1.66 8.38
C VAL A 6 -3.04 -2.18 8.14
N THR A 7 -4.02 -1.38 8.54
CA THR A 7 -5.42 -1.71 8.35
C THR A 7 -6.08 -0.67 7.45
N ILE A 8 -6.95 -1.11 6.55
CA ILE A 8 -7.69 -0.22 5.67
C ILE A 8 -8.78 0.46 6.49
N LYS A 9 -8.65 1.78 6.66
CA LYS A 9 -9.54 2.57 7.51
C LYS A 9 -10.59 3.39 6.74
N ASN A 10 -10.43 3.50 5.42
CA ASN A 10 -11.41 4.20 4.59
C ASN A 10 -12.51 3.23 4.18
N ARG A 11 -13.76 3.67 4.24
CA ARG A 11 -14.91 2.79 4.07
C ARG A 11 -15.00 2.17 2.68
N ALA A 12 -14.58 2.91 1.67
CA ALA A 12 -14.65 2.42 0.29
C ALA A 12 -13.58 1.37 -0.04
N GLY A 13 -12.57 1.19 0.84
CA GLY A 13 -11.50 0.23 0.59
C GLY A 13 -10.53 0.73 -0.47
N ILE A 14 -9.77 -0.20 -1.06
CA ILE A 14 -8.76 0.15 -2.04
C ILE A 14 -9.37 0.11 -3.45
N HIS A 15 -10.00 1.20 -3.83
CA HIS A 15 -10.49 1.40 -5.20
C HIS A 15 -9.48 2.23 -5.99
N ALA A 16 -9.85 2.74 -7.16
CA ALA A 16 -8.90 3.36 -8.10
C ALA A 16 -8.12 4.53 -7.50
N ARG A 17 -8.79 5.42 -6.74
CA ARG A 17 -8.13 6.60 -6.19
C ARG A 17 -7.07 6.24 -5.14
N PRO A 18 -7.38 5.44 -4.10
CA PRO A 18 -6.33 5.00 -3.18
C PRO A 18 -5.22 4.22 -3.88
N ALA A 19 -5.55 3.39 -4.86
CA ALA A 19 -4.54 2.65 -5.60
C ALA A 19 -3.59 3.59 -6.33
N ALA A 20 -4.12 4.65 -6.95
CA ALA A 20 -3.29 5.64 -7.64
C ALA A 20 -2.37 6.37 -6.66
N LEU A 21 -2.89 6.75 -5.48
CA LEU A 21 -2.07 7.40 -4.46
C LEU A 21 -0.93 6.51 -3.99
N LEU A 22 -1.21 5.22 -3.79
CA LEU A 22 -0.19 4.26 -3.39
C LEU A 22 0.90 4.15 -4.45
N VAL A 23 0.52 4.02 -5.72
CA VAL A 23 1.47 3.89 -6.82
C VAL A 23 2.32 5.14 -6.97
N GLN A 24 1.70 6.32 -6.89
CA GLN A 24 2.43 7.59 -6.99
C GLN A 24 3.44 7.72 -5.86
N THR A 25 3.05 7.38 -4.65
CA THR A 25 3.93 7.45 -3.49
C THR A 25 5.06 6.42 -3.59
N ALA A 26 4.73 5.18 -3.93
CA ALA A 26 5.74 4.12 -4.08
C ALA A 26 6.74 4.46 -5.19
N GLY A 27 6.28 5.13 -6.24
CA GLY A 27 7.12 5.50 -7.38
C GLY A 27 8.22 6.48 -7.05
N ARG A 28 8.14 7.17 -5.90
CA ARG A 28 9.18 8.11 -5.47
C ARG A 28 10.41 7.40 -4.93
N PHE A 29 10.32 6.12 -4.65
CA PHE A 29 11.38 5.37 -3.98
C PHE A 29 12.01 4.37 -4.93
N ALA A 30 13.32 4.14 -4.75
CA ALA A 30 14.06 3.17 -5.53
C ALA A 30 13.73 1.75 -5.08
N ALA A 31 13.32 1.57 -3.83
CA ALA A 31 13.03 0.26 -3.27
C ALA A 31 11.91 -0.43 -4.04
N LYS A 32 11.99 -1.75 -4.11
CA LYS A 32 10.87 -2.56 -4.58
C LYS A 32 9.80 -2.52 -3.50
N VAL A 33 8.55 -2.33 -3.91
CA VAL A 33 7.42 -2.21 -3.00
C VAL A 33 6.37 -3.26 -3.35
N PHE A 34 5.89 -3.96 -2.32
CA PHE A 34 4.83 -4.97 -2.47
C PHE A 34 3.77 -4.73 -1.42
N LEU A 35 2.53 -5.08 -1.77
CA LEU A 35 1.43 -5.17 -0.82
C LEU A 35 0.98 -6.61 -0.76
N GLU A 36 0.66 -7.07 0.46
CA GLU A 36 0.28 -8.47 0.66
C GLU A 36 -0.98 -8.56 1.50
N LYS A 37 -1.91 -9.39 1.05
CA LYS A 37 -3.16 -9.68 1.76
C LYS A 37 -3.41 -11.17 1.66
N ASP A 38 -3.61 -11.83 2.80
CA ASP A 38 -3.93 -13.26 2.86
C ASP A 38 -2.95 -14.12 2.07
N GLY A 39 -1.66 -13.77 2.13
CA GLY A 39 -0.63 -14.53 1.44
C GLY A 39 -0.46 -14.18 -0.03
N GLU A 40 -1.32 -13.32 -0.58
CA GLU A 40 -1.19 -12.88 -1.97
C GLU A 40 -0.40 -11.57 -2.02
N ARG A 41 0.70 -11.59 -2.76
CA ARG A 41 1.61 -10.44 -2.87
C ARG A 41 1.51 -9.82 -4.25
N VAL A 42 1.34 -8.50 -4.31
CA VAL A 42 1.27 -7.76 -5.57
C VAL A 42 2.29 -6.64 -5.59
N ASN A 43 2.62 -6.17 -6.79
CA ASN A 43 3.55 -5.06 -6.97
C ASN A 43 2.89 -3.75 -6.54
N GLY A 44 3.49 -3.08 -5.55
CA GLY A 44 2.97 -1.81 -5.02
C GLY A 44 3.12 -0.64 -5.98
N LYS A 45 3.79 -0.82 -7.11
CA LYS A 45 3.93 0.21 -8.14
C LYS A 45 3.02 -0.07 -9.35
N SER A 46 2.06 -0.99 -9.21
CA SER A 46 1.11 -1.37 -10.26
C SER A 46 -0.31 -1.13 -9.78
N ILE A 47 -1.04 -0.21 -10.42
CA ILE A 47 -2.44 0.06 -10.07
C ILE A 47 -3.27 -1.21 -10.20
N MET A 48 -3.12 -1.93 -11.31
CA MET A 48 -3.88 -3.15 -11.54
C MET A 48 -3.57 -4.22 -10.50
N GLY A 49 -2.28 -4.36 -10.14
CA GLY A 49 -1.89 -5.30 -9.10
C GLY A 49 -2.57 -5.00 -7.77
N ILE A 50 -2.58 -3.72 -7.38
CA ILE A 50 -3.19 -3.31 -6.12
C ILE A 50 -4.70 -3.55 -6.14
N ILE A 51 -5.37 -3.21 -7.25
CA ILE A 51 -6.81 -3.40 -7.36
C ILE A 51 -7.19 -4.88 -7.29
N THR A 52 -6.36 -5.77 -7.83
CA THR A 52 -6.65 -7.21 -7.80
C THR A 52 -6.66 -7.79 -6.40
N LEU A 53 -6.05 -7.11 -5.42
CA LEU A 53 -6.15 -7.57 -4.03
C LEU A 53 -7.57 -7.50 -3.50
N ALA A 54 -8.42 -6.67 -4.11
CA ALA A 54 -9.82 -6.51 -3.70
C ALA A 54 -9.94 -6.22 -2.20
N ALA A 55 -9.04 -5.39 -1.68
CA ALA A 55 -8.97 -5.13 -0.25
C ALA A 55 -10.04 -4.16 0.19
N THR A 56 -10.78 -4.52 1.24
CA THR A 56 -11.94 -3.79 1.70
C THR A 56 -11.69 -3.15 3.07
N TYR A 57 -12.67 -2.38 3.53
CA TYR A 57 -12.63 -1.73 4.83
C TYR A 57 -12.28 -2.73 5.93
N ASN A 58 -11.41 -2.32 6.83
CA ASN A 58 -10.99 -3.08 8.02
C ASN A 58 -10.15 -4.32 7.71
N THR A 59 -9.62 -4.43 6.49
CA THR A 59 -8.73 -5.52 6.10
C THR A 59 -7.29 -5.16 6.43
N ALA A 60 -6.51 -6.13 6.90
CA ALA A 60 -5.09 -5.95 7.18
C ALA A 60 -4.28 -6.12 5.89
N ILE A 61 -3.35 -5.20 5.66
CA ILE A 61 -2.44 -5.23 4.52
C ILE A 61 -1.02 -5.14 5.04
N ARG A 62 -0.13 -5.98 4.51
CA ARG A 62 1.30 -5.91 4.83
C ARG A 62 1.99 -5.11 3.73
N ILE A 63 2.68 -4.04 4.14
CA ILE A 63 3.52 -3.25 3.24
C ILE A 63 4.92 -3.81 3.34
N ILE A 64 5.54 -4.14 2.20
CA ILE A 64 6.87 -4.71 2.16
C ILE A 64 7.71 -3.87 1.20
N ALA A 65 8.91 -3.48 1.63
CA ALA A 65 9.83 -2.76 0.76
C ALA A 65 11.24 -3.34 0.90
N GLU A 66 11.97 -3.33 -0.20
CA GLU A 66 13.32 -3.86 -0.25
C GLU A 66 14.18 -2.96 -1.11
N GLY A 67 15.18 -2.33 -0.49
CA GLY A 67 16.07 -1.42 -1.19
C GLY A 67 16.65 -0.37 -0.26
N ILE A 68 17.44 0.55 -0.83
CA ILE A 68 18.21 1.51 -0.04
C ILE A 68 17.29 2.45 0.76
N ASP A 69 16.12 2.80 0.24
CA ASP A 69 15.17 3.70 0.88
C ASP A 69 13.93 2.98 1.39
N GLU A 70 14.08 1.71 1.76
CA GLU A 70 12.93 0.87 2.13
C GLU A 70 12.18 1.38 3.34
N LYS A 71 12.86 1.93 4.35
CA LYS A 71 12.19 2.44 5.55
C LYS A 71 11.31 3.65 5.22
N GLU A 72 11.88 4.57 4.45
CA GLU A 72 11.14 5.76 4.03
C GLU A 72 9.93 5.38 3.18
N ALA A 73 10.09 4.38 2.30
CA ALA A 73 9.01 3.91 1.45
C ALA A 73 7.86 3.34 2.28
N VAL A 74 8.17 2.46 3.23
CA VAL A 74 7.15 1.86 4.10
C VAL A 74 6.43 2.93 4.92
N ASP A 75 7.20 3.87 5.50
CA ASP A 75 6.60 4.92 6.32
C ASP A 75 5.66 5.81 5.50
N ALA A 76 6.07 6.19 4.29
CA ALA A 76 5.25 7.05 3.44
C ALA A 76 3.94 6.35 3.05
N LEU A 77 4.02 5.07 2.70
CA LEU A 77 2.83 4.31 2.35
C LEU A 77 1.91 4.09 3.55
N ALA A 78 2.49 3.78 4.71
CA ALA A 78 1.71 3.57 5.92
C ALA A 78 0.89 4.82 6.29
N ARG A 79 1.45 6.01 6.07
CA ARG A 79 0.72 7.26 6.33
C ARG A 79 -0.54 7.38 5.50
N LEU A 80 -0.50 6.92 4.24
CA LEU A 80 -1.69 6.94 3.40
C LEU A 80 -2.81 6.11 4.01
N PHE A 81 -2.49 4.91 4.51
CA PHE A 81 -3.47 4.07 5.18
C PHE A 81 -4.00 4.74 6.45
N GLU A 82 -3.11 5.32 7.24
CA GLU A 82 -3.48 5.97 8.50
C GLU A 82 -4.38 7.18 8.27
N ASN A 83 -4.17 7.91 7.18
CA ASN A 83 -4.95 9.09 6.82
C ASN A 83 -6.18 8.75 5.97
N LYS A 84 -6.54 7.48 5.88
CA LYS A 84 -7.70 7.02 5.11
C LYS A 84 -7.63 7.47 3.65
N PHE A 85 -6.41 7.59 3.09
CA PHE A 85 -6.17 8.07 1.73
C PHE A 85 -6.84 9.41 1.49
N GLU A 86 -6.92 10.25 2.52
CA GLU A 86 -7.54 11.59 2.48
C GLU A 86 -9.04 11.54 2.14
N GLU A 87 -9.69 10.42 2.46
CA GLU A 87 -11.15 10.29 2.32
C GLU A 87 -11.73 9.69 3.60
N ASP A 88 -13.03 9.50 3.63
CA ASP A 88 -13.70 8.97 4.84
C ASP A 88 -13.50 7.47 5.04
#